data_a60417ff5cf6ea3d0e4a52dc2e3cef68
#
_entry.id   a60417ff5cf6ea3d0e4a52dc2e3cef68
#
_cell.length_a   1.000
_cell.length_b   1.000
_cell.length_c   1.000
_cell.angle_alpha   90.00
_cell.angle_beta   90.00
_cell.angle_gamma   90.00
#
_symmetry.space_group_name_H-M   'P 1'
#
loop_
_entity.id
_entity.type
_entity.pdbx_description
1 polymer ?
#
loop_
_entity_poly.entity_id
_entity_poly.type
_entity_poly.pdbx_seq_one_letter_code
_entity_poly.pdbx_strand_id
1 'polypeptide(L)'
;MDSMGELEVDEGALYGAQTQRALNNFPISGASMPVEFIKALLQIKRAAALGNQQLDCLPEEISSAIDNACLTLLNDPNLIQHFPVDVFQTGSGTSSNMNVNEVVATLASRASDLTINPNDHVNFGQSSNDVIPTAIHVSAVTAVSRDLLPAIDELISAISLKSDGLQGICKTGRTHLMDC
;
A
#
# COMPACT_ATOMS: atom_id res chain seq x y z
N MET A 1 1.69 23.77 5.74
CA MET A 1 3.03 24.37 5.89
C MET A 1 4.00 23.26 6.22
N ASP A 2 5.11 23.16 5.54
CA ASP A 2 6.21 22.24 5.83
C ASP A 2 7.54 23.04 5.93
N SER A 3 8.68 22.36 6.04
CA SER A 3 10.02 22.99 6.12
C SER A 3 10.39 23.83 4.88
N MET A 4 9.66 23.68 3.77
CA MET A 4 9.90 24.39 2.51
C MET A 4 8.89 25.53 2.24
N GLY A 5 7.99 25.82 3.17
CA GLY A 5 7.05 26.92 3.10
C GLY A 5 5.58 26.52 3.06
N GLU A 6 4.73 27.52 2.80
CA GLU A 6 3.28 27.34 2.69
C GLU A 6 2.90 26.74 1.33
N LEU A 7 1.92 25.85 1.34
CA LEU A 7 1.33 25.24 0.15
C LEU A 7 -0.17 25.05 0.39
N GLU A 8 -0.98 25.41 -0.58
CA GLU A 8 -2.42 25.15 -0.53
C GLU A 8 -2.69 23.67 -0.75
N VAL A 9 -3.51 23.08 0.11
CA VAL A 9 -3.98 21.69 0.06
C VAL A 9 -5.49 21.75 0.16
N ASP A 10 -6.19 20.86 -0.54
CA ASP A 10 -7.64 20.76 -0.48
C ASP A 10 -8.09 20.54 0.98
N GLU A 11 -9.10 21.29 1.41
CA GLU A 11 -9.62 21.24 2.80
C GLU A 11 -10.15 19.85 3.18
N GLY A 12 -10.66 19.10 2.20
CA GLY A 12 -11.16 17.74 2.37
C GLY A 12 -10.06 16.67 2.40
N ALA A 13 -8.84 16.98 1.93
CA ALA A 13 -7.75 16.02 1.84
C ALA A 13 -7.28 15.56 3.24
N LEU A 14 -6.92 14.29 3.33
CA LEU A 14 -6.24 13.74 4.50
C LEU A 14 -4.71 13.90 4.42
N TYR A 15 -4.17 14.05 3.21
CA TYR A 15 -2.75 14.29 3.02
C TYR A 15 -2.39 15.78 3.24
N GLY A 16 -1.11 16.04 3.40
CA GLY A 16 -0.58 17.37 3.71
C GLY A 16 0.32 17.95 2.61
N ALA A 17 1.16 18.91 3.02
CA ALA A 17 1.98 19.69 2.11
C ALA A 17 3.03 18.88 1.36
N GLN A 18 3.62 17.85 1.95
CA GLN A 18 4.64 17.04 1.28
C GLN A 18 4.03 16.20 0.14
N THR A 19 2.85 15.63 0.36
CA THR A 19 2.11 14.94 -0.71
C THR A 19 1.70 15.90 -1.81
N GLN A 20 1.13 17.05 -1.48
CA GLN A 20 0.76 18.04 -2.48
C GLN A 20 1.97 18.50 -3.32
N ARG A 21 3.13 18.66 -2.70
CA ARG A 21 4.37 18.99 -3.42
C ARG A 21 4.81 17.86 -4.35
N ALA A 22 4.66 16.61 -3.94
CA ALA A 22 4.94 15.47 -4.81
C ALA A 22 4.00 15.44 -6.03
N LEU A 23 2.72 15.71 -5.84
CA LEU A 23 1.74 15.82 -6.94
C LEU A 23 2.11 16.93 -7.93
N ASN A 24 2.54 18.08 -7.43
CA ASN A 24 2.94 19.19 -8.26
C ASN A 24 4.23 18.92 -9.05
N ASN A 25 5.15 18.15 -8.46
CA ASN A 25 6.46 17.86 -9.06
C ASN A 25 6.43 16.69 -10.05
N PHE A 26 5.52 15.73 -9.87
CA PHE A 26 5.48 14.49 -10.64
C PHE A 26 4.10 14.21 -11.27
N PRO A 27 3.51 15.12 -12.07
CA PRO A 27 2.28 14.87 -12.80
C PRO A 27 2.58 14.06 -14.09
N ILE A 28 2.93 12.79 -13.98
CA ILE A 28 3.53 12.04 -15.09
C ILE A 28 2.51 11.10 -15.75
N SER A 29 2.01 10.10 -15.02
CA SER A 29 1.12 9.08 -15.59
C SER A 29 -0.34 9.20 -15.14
N GLY A 30 -0.59 9.82 -14.00
CA GLY A 30 -1.89 9.83 -13.34
C GLY A 30 -2.28 8.48 -12.71
N ALA A 31 -1.37 7.50 -12.71
CA ALA A 31 -1.58 6.21 -12.07
C ALA A 31 -1.08 6.24 -10.61
N SER A 32 -1.98 5.96 -9.68
CA SER A 32 -1.62 5.80 -8.26
C SER A 32 -0.89 4.49 -8.00
N MET A 33 -0.24 4.39 -6.84
CA MET A 33 0.35 3.14 -6.37
C MET A 33 -0.73 2.05 -6.24
N PRO A 34 -0.36 0.76 -6.47
CA PRO A 34 -1.29 -0.36 -6.29
C PRO A 34 -1.90 -0.38 -4.88
N VAL A 35 -3.19 -0.70 -4.79
CA VAL A 35 -3.93 -0.77 -3.51
C VAL A 35 -3.24 -1.69 -2.51
N GLU A 36 -2.74 -2.85 -2.96
CA GLU A 36 -2.07 -3.81 -2.08
C GLU A 36 -0.75 -3.27 -1.51
N PHE A 37 -0.05 -2.42 -2.27
CA PHE A 37 1.15 -1.74 -1.79
C PHE A 37 0.81 -0.72 -0.69
N ILE A 38 -0.25 0.07 -0.88
CA ILE A 38 -0.73 1.01 0.15
C ILE A 38 -1.18 0.28 1.41
N LYS A 39 -1.90 -0.83 1.27
CA LYS A 39 -2.29 -1.68 2.41
C LYS A 39 -1.08 -2.22 3.16
N ALA A 40 -0.05 -2.64 2.45
CA ALA A 40 1.20 -3.11 3.07
C ALA A 40 1.89 -1.97 3.85
N LEU A 41 1.97 -0.76 3.30
CA LEU A 41 2.49 0.40 4.02
C LEU A 41 1.72 0.67 5.31
N LEU A 42 0.39 0.66 5.27
CA LEU A 42 -0.45 0.83 6.46
C LEU A 42 -0.19 -0.25 7.53
N GLN A 43 -0.03 -1.51 7.12
CA GLN A 43 0.32 -2.59 8.03
C GLN A 43 1.70 -2.40 8.66
N ILE A 44 2.69 -1.92 7.90
CA ILE A 44 4.02 -1.59 8.41
C ILE A 44 3.93 -0.45 9.43
N LYS A 45 3.15 0.60 9.17
CA LYS A 45 2.97 1.71 10.13
C LYS A 45 2.34 1.25 11.43
N ARG A 46 1.35 0.37 11.36
CA ARG A 46 0.76 -0.27 12.53
C ARG A 46 1.79 -1.05 13.34
N ALA A 47 2.52 -1.94 12.67
CA ALA A 47 3.54 -2.77 13.31
C ALA A 47 4.64 -1.92 13.96
N ALA A 48 5.09 -0.86 13.29
CA ALA A 48 6.08 0.07 13.81
C ALA A 48 5.57 0.85 15.05
N ALA A 49 4.34 1.35 15.01
CA ALA A 49 3.74 2.06 16.15
C ALA A 49 3.64 1.16 17.39
N LEU A 50 3.13 -0.07 17.22
CA LEU A 50 3.02 -1.06 18.30
C LEU A 50 4.40 -1.50 18.81
N GLY A 51 5.37 -1.73 17.92
CA GLY A 51 6.75 -2.07 18.32
C GLY A 51 7.42 -0.93 19.10
N ASN A 52 7.28 0.30 18.65
CA ASN A 52 7.82 1.47 19.33
C ASN A 52 7.16 1.70 20.71
N GLN A 53 5.87 1.40 20.84
CA GLN A 53 5.19 1.41 22.15
C GLN A 53 5.77 0.36 23.09
N GLN A 54 5.97 -0.87 22.61
CA GLN A 54 6.54 -1.96 23.44
C GLN A 54 7.98 -1.67 23.90
N LEU A 55 8.69 -0.81 23.18
CA LEU A 55 10.03 -0.36 23.51
C LEU A 55 10.05 0.95 24.33
N ASP A 56 8.90 1.42 24.79
CA ASP A 56 8.74 2.70 25.51
C ASP A 56 9.26 3.92 24.72
N CYS A 57 9.32 3.81 23.38
CA CYS A 57 9.75 4.88 22.49
C CYS A 57 8.58 5.76 22.01
N LEU A 58 7.35 5.26 22.08
CA LEU A 58 6.14 5.97 21.68
C LEU A 58 5.06 5.80 22.75
N PRO A 59 4.41 6.88 23.21
CA PRO A 59 3.30 6.79 24.17
C PRO A 59 2.16 5.89 23.66
N GLU A 60 1.55 5.14 24.56
CA GLU A 60 0.45 4.21 24.24
C GLU A 60 -0.73 4.91 23.53
N GLU A 61 -1.08 6.11 23.97
CA GLU A 61 -2.17 6.90 23.39
C GLU A 61 -1.91 7.25 21.92
N ILE A 62 -0.66 7.63 21.59
CA ILE A 62 -0.23 7.95 20.23
C ILE A 62 -0.20 6.69 19.37
N SER A 63 0.38 5.60 19.88
CA SER A 63 0.43 4.31 19.19
C SER A 63 -0.96 3.80 18.86
N SER A 64 -1.88 3.83 19.84
CA SER A 64 -3.26 3.42 19.65
C SER A 64 -4.02 4.28 18.64
N ALA A 65 -3.79 5.59 18.63
CA ALA A 65 -4.38 6.49 17.64
C ALA A 65 -3.90 6.17 16.22
N ILE A 66 -2.60 5.90 16.04
CA ILE A 66 -2.01 5.48 14.75
C ILE A 66 -2.58 4.14 14.32
N ASP A 67 -2.64 3.14 15.20
CA ASP A 67 -3.18 1.81 14.89
C ASP A 67 -4.64 1.88 14.44
N ASN A 68 -5.48 2.61 15.17
CA ASN A 68 -6.88 2.81 14.83
C ASN A 68 -7.08 3.53 13.50
N ALA A 69 -6.28 4.56 13.21
CA ALA A 69 -6.32 5.27 11.94
C ALA A 69 -5.96 4.34 10.76
N CYS A 70 -4.90 3.54 10.91
CA CYS A 70 -4.53 2.56 9.90
C CYS A 70 -5.61 1.49 9.71
N LEU A 71 -6.24 0.99 10.78
CA LEU A 71 -7.36 0.03 10.69
C LEU A 71 -8.56 0.64 9.96
N THR A 72 -8.89 1.90 10.23
CA THR A 72 -9.96 2.61 9.54
C THR A 72 -9.68 2.69 8.04
N LEU A 73 -8.47 3.08 7.66
CA LEU A 73 -8.04 3.14 6.26
C LEU A 73 -8.04 1.78 5.57
N LEU A 74 -7.57 0.72 6.25
CA LEU A 74 -7.56 -0.64 5.68
C LEU A 74 -8.96 -1.18 5.37
N ASN A 75 -9.99 -0.68 6.05
CA ASN A 75 -11.39 -1.03 5.84
C ASN A 75 -12.16 -0.03 4.95
N ASP A 76 -11.51 1.04 4.48
CA ASP A 76 -12.13 2.04 3.61
C ASP A 76 -12.24 1.50 2.17
N PRO A 77 -13.44 1.35 1.60
CA PRO A 77 -13.61 0.94 0.21
C PRO A 77 -13.05 1.98 -0.79
N ASN A 78 -12.87 3.22 -0.37
CA ASN A 78 -12.34 4.31 -1.16
C ASN A 78 -10.87 4.63 -0.83
N LEU A 79 -10.17 3.71 -0.18
CA LEU A 79 -8.80 3.86 0.30
C LEU A 79 -7.90 4.64 -0.65
N ILE A 80 -7.88 4.27 -1.94
CA ILE A 80 -6.94 4.81 -2.92
C ILE A 80 -7.09 6.32 -3.16
N GLN A 81 -8.25 6.90 -2.87
CA GLN A 81 -8.50 8.34 -3.05
C GLN A 81 -7.64 9.21 -2.14
N HIS A 82 -7.17 8.65 -1.02
CA HIS A 82 -6.28 9.34 -0.08
C HIS A 82 -4.81 9.28 -0.49
N PHE A 83 -4.48 8.47 -1.52
CA PHE A 83 -3.11 8.19 -1.95
C PHE A 83 -2.88 8.49 -3.42
N PRO A 84 -2.97 9.78 -3.83
CA PRO A 84 -2.95 10.18 -5.23
C PRO A 84 -1.54 10.29 -5.84
N VAL A 85 -0.47 9.99 -5.08
CA VAL A 85 0.90 10.09 -5.57
C VAL A 85 1.12 9.14 -6.74
N ASP A 86 1.67 9.70 -7.85
CA ASP A 86 1.98 8.95 -9.07
C ASP A 86 3.02 7.83 -8.82
N VAL A 87 2.88 6.73 -9.55
CA VAL A 87 3.88 5.63 -9.51
C VAL A 87 5.28 6.10 -9.93
N PHE A 88 5.36 7.09 -10.82
CA PHE A 88 6.60 7.79 -11.19
C PHE A 88 6.84 8.95 -10.23
N GLN A 89 7.65 8.71 -9.22
CA GLN A 89 7.94 9.62 -8.12
C GLN A 89 9.44 9.62 -7.79
N THR A 90 9.82 10.11 -6.62
CA THR A 90 11.22 10.00 -6.12
C THR A 90 11.69 8.55 -6.11
N GLY A 91 12.94 8.29 -6.54
CA GLY A 91 13.45 6.94 -6.76
C GLY A 91 13.44 6.01 -5.54
N SER A 92 13.47 6.55 -4.32
CA SER A 92 13.36 5.80 -3.05
C SER A 92 11.92 5.56 -2.58
N GLY A 93 10.90 6.02 -3.33
CA GLY A 93 9.49 5.93 -2.95
C GLY A 93 9.11 6.80 -1.74
N THR A 94 9.93 7.77 -1.38
CA THR A 94 9.71 8.66 -0.23
C THR A 94 8.37 9.40 -0.32
N SER A 95 7.94 9.79 -1.51
CA SER A 95 6.66 10.48 -1.70
C SER A 95 5.48 9.62 -1.24
N SER A 96 5.45 8.33 -1.56
CA SER A 96 4.43 7.40 -1.07
C SER A 96 4.52 7.17 0.44
N ASN A 97 5.73 7.02 0.99
CA ASN A 97 5.91 6.88 2.44
C ASN A 97 5.38 8.10 3.18
N MET A 98 5.71 9.31 2.72
CA MET A 98 5.24 10.55 3.32
C MET A 98 3.73 10.76 3.15
N ASN A 99 3.17 10.39 2.01
CA ASN A 99 1.72 10.42 1.81
C ASN A 99 1.00 9.56 2.87
N VAL A 100 1.46 8.33 3.10
CA VAL A 100 0.88 7.47 4.14
C VAL A 100 1.06 8.09 5.53
N ASN A 101 2.24 8.65 5.83
CA ASN A 101 2.47 9.29 7.12
C ASN A 101 1.52 10.48 7.36
N GLU A 102 1.32 11.35 6.37
CA GLU A 102 0.45 12.51 6.47
C GLU A 102 -1.03 12.11 6.61
N VAL A 103 -1.51 11.15 5.81
CA VAL A 103 -2.89 10.65 5.87
C VAL A 103 -3.19 10.02 7.22
N VAL A 104 -2.31 9.14 7.71
CA VAL A 104 -2.47 8.48 9.01
C VAL A 104 -2.42 9.51 10.14
N ALA A 105 -1.46 10.44 10.12
CA ALA A 105 -1.34 11.47 11.16
C ALA A 105 -2.59 12.36 11.22
N THR A 106 -3.11 12.77 10.06
CA THR A 106 -4.31 13.61 9.98
C THR A 106 -5.53 12.88 10.52
N LEU A 107 -5.74 11.63 10.10
CA LEU A 107 -6.88 10.83 10.55
C LEU A 107 -6.79 10.51 12.05
N ALA A 108 -5.61 10.12 12.52
CA ALA A 108 -5.37 9.85 13.93
C ALA A 108 -5.60 11.09 14.79
N SER A 109 -5.13 12.26 14.36
CA SER A 109 -5.36 13.53 15.07
C SER A 109 -6.85 13.91 15.11
N ARG A 110 -7.57 13.73 13.99
CA ARG A 110 -9.01 14.04 13.94
C ARG A 110 -9.86 13.13 14.85
N ALA A 111 -9.40 11.90 15.07
CA ALA A 111 -10.14 10.88 15.81
C ALA A 111 -9.81 10.84 17.32
N SER A 112 -8.73 11.47 17.77
CA SER A 112 -8.21 11.27 19.15
C SER A 112 -7.98 12.55 19.94
N ASP A 113 -8.30 13.73 19.43
CA ASP A 113 -7.98 15.04 20.03
C ASP A 113 -6.47 15.23 20.35
N LEU A 114 -5.61 14.35 19.83
CA LEU A 114 -4.15 14.42 19.95
C LEU A 114 -3.53 15.08 18.73
N THR A 115 -2.39 15.74 18.91
CA THR A 115 -1.59 16.22 17.77
C THR A 115 -0.61 15.12 17.34
N ILE A 116 -0.94 14.38 16.30
CA ILE A 116 -0.09 13.33 15.74
C ILE A 116 0.76 13.91 14.60
N ASN A 117 2.08 13.82 14.73
CA ASN A 117 3.02 14.31 13.73
C ASN A 117 3.39 13.18 12.74
N PRO A 118 3.37 13.43 11.40
CA PRO A 118 3.71 12.42 10.41
C PRO A 118 5.17 11.93 10.49
N ASN A 119 6.12 12.79 10.86
CA ASN A 119 7.53 12.42 10.97
C ASN A 119 7.88 11.86 12.35
N ASP A 120 7.51 12.60 13.41
CA ASP A 120 7.97 12.31 14.77
C ASP A 120 7.19 11.17 15.43
N HIS A 121 5.97 10.87 14.96
CA HIS A 121 5.14 9.81 15.50
C HIS A 121 4.90 8.67 14.50
N VAL A 122 4.28 8.93 13.34
CA VAL A 122 3.93 7.88 12.38
C VAL A 122 5.16 7.25 11.74
N ASN A 123 6.19 8.05 11.47
CA ASN A 123 7.45 7.59 10.87
C ASN A 123 8.58 7.36 11.88
N PHE A 124 8.29 7.40 13.17
CA PHE A 124 9.31 7.27 14.22
C PHE A 124 10.16 5.99 14.06
N GLY A 125 11.48 6.15 14.04
CA GLY A 125 12.43 5.04 13.90
C GLY A 125 12.48 4.39 12.51
N GLN A 126 11.86 5.00 11.50
CA GLN A 126 11.75 4.41 10.16
C GLN A 126 12.45 5.25 9.09
N SER A 127 12.92 4.57 8.04
CA SER A 127 13.45 5.18 6.82
C SER A 127 12.65 4.70 5.61
N SER A 128 12.38 5.56 4.65
CA SER A 128 11.79 5.17 3.35
C SER A 128 12.62 4.08 2.66
N ASN A 129 13.93 4.09 2.83
CA ASN A 129 14.84 3.09 2.23
C ASN A 129 14.64 1.67 2.77
N ASP A 130 13.97 1.52 3.92
CA ASP A 130 13.60 0.22 4.49
C ASP A 130 12.11 -0.06 4.33
N VAL A 131 11.26 0.92 4.63
CA VAL A 131 9.80 0.80 4.57
C VAL A 131 9.31 0.44 3.17
N ILE A 132 9.84 1.09 2.12
CA ILE A 132 9.39 0.86 0.74
C ILE A 132 9.72 -0.56 0.25
N PRO A 133 10.97 -1.07 0.33
CA PRO A 133 11.25 -2.44 -0.08
C PRO A 133 10.50 -3.47 0.79
N THR A 134 10.31 -3.21 2.07
CA THR A 134 9.48 -4.07 2.94
C THR A 134 8.03 -4.11 2.43
N ALA A 135 7.44 -2.97 2.07
CA ALA A 135 6.09 -2.91 1.53
C ALA A 135 5.96 -3.64 0.19
N ILE A 136 6.97 -3.57 -0.68
CA ILE A 136 7.02 -4.35 -1.93
C ILE A 136 6.94 -5.85 -1.63
N HIS A 137 7.75 -6.35 -0.70
CA HIS A 137 7.76 -7.77 -0.35
C HIS A 137 6.44 -8.21 0.30
N VAL A 138 5.95 -7.46 1.28
CA VAL A 138 4.70 -7.78 1.99
C VAL A 138 3.51 -7.77 1.03
N SER A 139 3.39 -6.76 0.17
CA SER A 139 2.30 -6.68 -0.81
C SER A 139 2.36 -7.81 -1.83
N ALA A 140 3.55 -8.11 -2.36
CA ALA A 140 3.74 -9.20 -3.33
C ALA A 140 3.39 -10.56 -2.74
N VAL A 141 3.92 -10.90 -1.56
CA VAL A 141 3.62 -12.18 -0.89
C VAL A 141 2.13 -12.30 -0.57
N THR A 142 1.52 -11.23 -0.09
CA THR A 142 0.09 -11.23 0.23
C THR A 142 -0.76 -11.47 -1.01
N ALA A 143 -0.49 -10.75 -2.12
CA ALA A 143 -1.24 -10.90 -3.37
C ALA A 143 -1.03 -12.29 -4.00
N VAL A 144 0.20 -12.81 -3.99
CA VAL A 144 0.50 -14.17 -4.48
C VAL A 144 -0.27 -15.21 -3.68
N SER A 145 -0.22 -15.14 -2.34
CA SER A 145 -0.84 -16.17 -1.49
C SER A 145 -2.37 -16.09 -1.50
N ARG A 146 -2.94 -14.89 -1.55
CA ARG A 146 -4.39 -14.70 -1.47
C ARG A 146 -5.09 -14.87 -2.82
N ASP A 147 -4.46 -14.42 -3.90
CA ASP A 147 -5.15 -14.29 -5.18
C ASP A 147 -4.54 -15.23 -6.25
N LEU A 148 -3.21 -15.20 -6.45
CA LEU A 148 -2.58 -15.91 -7.54
C LEU A 148 -2.60 -17.44 -7.36
N LEU A 149 -2.16 -17.93 -6.20
CA LEU A 149 -2.10 -19.38 -5.96
C LEU A 149 -3.49 -20.04 -6.02
N PRO A 150 -4.55 -19.51 -5.38
CA PRO A 150 -5.90 -20.07 -5.53
C PRO A 150 -6.41 -20.03 -6.98
N ALA A 151 -6.14 -18.98 -7.73
CA ALA A 151 -6.53 -18.90 -9.14
C ALA A 151 -5.80 -19.94 -10.02
N ILE A 152 -4.53 -20.21 -9.74
CA ILE A 152 -3.77 -21.29 -10.41
C ILE A 152 -4.35 -22.67 -10.05
N ASP A 153 -4.68 -22.91 -8.81
CA ASP A 153 -5.27 -24.18 -8.36
C ASP A 153 -6.64 -24.43 -9.00
N GLU A 154 -7.47 -23.40 -9.15
CA GLU A 154 -8.73 -23.47 -9.88
C GLU A 154 -8.50 -23.79 -11.36
N LEU A 155 -7.54 -23.14 -12.01
CA LEU A 155 -7.19 -23.39 -13.40
C LEU A 155 -6.67 -24.82 -13.60
N ILE A 156 -5.79 -25.30 -12.73
CA ILE A 156 -5.29 -26.69 -12.75
C ILE A 156 -6.45 -27.68 -12.66
N SER A 157 -7.38 -27.46 -11.74
CA SER A 157 -8.56 -28.30 -11.54
C SER A 157 -9.46 -28.33 -12.78
N ALA A 158 -9.71 -27.19 -13.38
CA ALA A 158 -10.50 -27.06 -14.60
C ALA A 158 -9.84 -27.77 -15.80
N ILE A 159 -8.53 -27.62 -15.97
CA ILE A 159 -7.75 -28.28 -17.02
C ILE A 159 -7.77 -29.81 -16.81
N SER A 160 -7.56 -30.29 -15.60
CA SER A 160 -7.56 -31.71 -15.26
C SER A 160 -8.93 -32.35 -15.56
N LEU A 161 -10.01 -31.71 -15.11
CA LEU A 161 -11.37 -32.20 -15.40
C LEU A 161 -11.64 -32.23 -16.92
N LYS A 162 -11.19 -31.23 -17.67
CA LYS A 162 -11.32 -31.20 -19.13
C LYS A 162 -10.49 -32.30 -19.79
N SER A 163 -9.27 -32.51 -19.32
CA SER A 163 -8.39 -33.61 -19.81
C SER A 163 -9.02 -34.98 -19.63
N ASP A 164 -9.58 -35.25 -18.45
CA ASP A 164 -10.25 -36.52 -18.14
C ASP A 164 -11.43 -36.75 -19.06
N GLY A 165 -12.23 -35.75 -19.34
CA GLY A 165 -13.35 -35.82 -20.27
C GLY A 165 -12.96 -36.00 -21.76
N LEU A 166 -11.69 -35.80 -22.09
CA LEU A 166 -11.16 -35.97 -23.43
C LEU A 166 -10.38 -37.29 -23.61
N GLN A 167 -10.25 -38.09 -22.56
CA GLN A 167 -9.58 -39.42 -22.65
C GLN A 167 -10.31 -40.29 -23.65
N GLY A 168 -9.57 -40.90 -24.55
CA GLY A 168 -10.11 -41.73 -25.62
C GLY A 168 -10.51 -41.00 -26.91
N ILE A 169 -10.43 -39.66 -26.93
CA ILE A 169 -10.61 -38.87 -28.15
C ILE A 169 -9.26 -38.77 -28.85
N CYS A 170 -9.11 -39.46 -29.96
CA CYS A 170 -7.94 -39.35 -30.83
C CYS A 170 -8.12 -38.17 -31.78
N LYS A 171 -7.10 -37.33 -31.87
CA LYS A 171 -7.02 -36.27 -32.87
C LYS A 171 -5.58 -36.20 -33.40
N THR A 172 -5.43 -35.67 -34.61
CA THR A 172 -4.12 -35.40 -35.20
C THR A 172 -3.40 -34.34 -34.36
N GLY A 173 -2.15 -34.63 -33.98
CA GLY A 173 -1.26 -33.61 -33.43
C GLY A 173 -0.89 -32.62 -34.51
N ARG A 174 -0.59 -31.36 -34.14
CA ARG A 174 -0.23 -30.34 -35.10
C ARG A 174 0.86 -29.41 -34.57
N THR A 175 1.87 -29.19 -35.37
CA THR A 175 2.85 -28.13 -35.21
C THR A 175 2.49 -26.93 -36.09
N HIS A 176 3.36 -25.94 -36.21
CA HIS A 176 3.10 -24.67 -36.89
C HIS A 176 2.51 -24.81 -38.29
N LEU A 177 3.11 -25.62 -39.17
CA LEU A 177 2.70 -25.81 -40.56
C LEU A 177 2.42 -27.28 -40.97
N MET A 178 2.62 -28.23 -40.07
CA MET A 178 2.52 -29.66 -40.36
C MET A 178 1.75 -30.39 -39.27
N ASP A 179 1.01 -31.43 -39.65
CA ASP A 179 0.43 -32.40 -38.74
C ASP A 179 1.52 -33.40 -38.27
N CYS A 180 1.38 -33.86 -36.99
CA CYS A 180 2.27 -34.85 -36.37
C CYS A 180 1.55 -36.16 -36.22
#